data_f22e7655a975bbb668a9c966ab2347a5
#
_entry.id   f22e7655a975bbb668a9c966ab2347a5
#
_cell.length_a   1.000
_cell.length_b   1.000
_cell.length_c   1.000
_cell.angle_alpha   90.00
_cell.angle_beta   90.00
_cell.angle_gamma   90.00
#
_symmetry.space_group_name_H-M   'P 1'
#
loop_
_entity.id
_entity.type
_entity.pdbx_description
1 polymer ?
#
loop_
_entity_poly.entity_id
_entity_poly.type
_entity_poly.pdbx_seq_one_letter_code
_entity_poly.pdbx_strand_id
1 'polypeptide(L)'
;ANTTMTATTPETTVETLLYKNPDLPASERIADLLSRMTLEEKVGQMMQLDARGGDLDELIVNKHVGSILHTSPEDLPRAVETVNTKTRLGIPLVIGDDCIHGYSFWPGATIFPSQLGMALSWDPKAVEAAGRATAEEVSSTGVHWTFSPVLCIARDTRWGRVDETFGEDPMLIGEMASAMVKGYQGGAQAGETLPKDAILACAKHFAGYSETQGGRDASEADLSHRKLESWFLPPFERIAKEGCGTFMLGYESIEGVP
;
A
#
# COMPACT_ATOMS: atom_id res chain seq x y z
N ALA A 1 -72.42 -18.62 1.99
CA ALA A 1 -71.05 -18.89 2.45
C ALA A 1 -70.09 -18.06 1.61
N ASN A 2 -69.64 -16.92 2.15
CA ASN A 2 -68.58 -16.07 1.54
C ASN A 2 -67.23 -16.53 2.07
N THR A 3 -66.43 -17.11 1.23
CA THR A 3 -65.03 -17.44 1.54
C THR A 3 -64.16 -16.28 1.14
N THR A 4 -63.72 -15.51 2.11
CA THR A 4 -62.73 -14.40 1.92
C THR A 4 -61.36 -15.04 1.75
N MET A 5 -60.79 -14.99 0.55
CA MET A 5 -59.37 -15.30 0.31
C MET A 5 -58.52 -14.13 0.81
N THR A 6 -57.77 -14.33 1.85
CA THR A 6 -56.70 -13.44 2.30
C THR A 6 -55.48 -13.66 1.39
N ALA A 7 -55.18 -12.67 0.54
CA ALA A 7 -53.94 -12.64 -0.21
C ALA A 7 -52.77 -12.34 0.75
N THR A 8 -51.95 -13.33 0.99
CA THR A 8 -50.64 -13.15 1.65
C THR A 8 -49.69 -12.49 0.65
N THR A 9 -49.37 -11.23 0.88
CA THR A 9 -48.26 -10.52 0.21
C THR A 9 -46.95 -11.24 0.58
N PRO A 10 -46.10 -11.61 -0.37
CA PRO A 10 -44.78 -12.15 -0.03
C PRO A 10 -43.98 -11.10 0.72
N GLU A 11 -43.59 -11.37 1.96
CA GLU A 11 -42.57 -10.62 2.68
C GLU A 11 -41.29 -10.69 1.86
N THR A 12 -40.90 -9.57 1.27
CA THR A 12 -39.59 -9.41 0.66
C THR A 12 -38.56 -9.44 1.81
N THR A 13 -37.96 -10.58 2.06
CA THR A 13 -36.83 -10.69 2.98
C THR A 13 -35.71 -9.81 2.44
N VAL A 14 -35.50 -8.67 3.09
CA VAL A 14 -34.33 -7.83 2.82
C VAL A 14 -33.11 -8.66 3.18
N GLU A 15 -32.37 -9.08 2.17
CA GLU A 15 -31.15 -9.85 2.37
C GLU A 15 -30.16 -9.02 3.21
N THR A 16 -29.80 -9.53 4.38
CA THR A 16 -28.85 -8.84 5.27
C THR A 16 -27.44 -9.03 4.75
N LEU A 17 -26.79 -7.93 4.30
CA LEU A 17 -25.41 -7.93 3.84
C LEU A 17 -24.47 -7.83 5.03
N LEU A 18 -24.06 -8.97 5.58
CA LEU A 18 -23.21 -9.00 6.81
C LEU A 18 -21.88 -8.29 6.61
N TYR A 19 -21.29 -8.38 5.42
CA TYR A 19 -20.00 -7.73 5.13
C TYR A 19 -20.05 -6.19 5.24
N LYS A 20 -21.23 -5.59 5.12
CA LYS A 20 -21.42 -4.14 5.27
C LYS A 20 -21.63 -3.70 6.73
N ASN A 21 -21.84 -4.62 7.66
CA ASN A 21 -22.01 -4.28 9.05
C ASN A 21 -20.65 -4.10 9.76
N PRO A 22 -20.26 -2.86 10.16
CA PRO A 22 -18.97 -2.59 10.78
C PRO A 22 -18.83 -3.18 12.19
N ASP A 23 -19.94 -3.52 12.85
CA ASP A 23 -19.94 -4.04 14.22
C ASP A 23 -19.63 -5.54 14.28
N LEU A 24 -19.66 -6.24 13.15
CA LEU A 24 -19.31 -7.65 13.09
C LEU A 24 -17.79 -7.87 13.01
N PRO A 25 -17.30 -9.00 13.54
CA PRO A 25 -15.90 -9.40 13.38
C PRO A 25 -15.48 -9.46 11.91
N ALA A 26 -14.25 -9.03 11.61
CA ALA A 26 -13.73 -9.02 10.24
C ALA A 26 -13.81 -10.40 9.55
N SER A 27 -13.59 -11.49 10.31
CA SER A 27 -13.68 -12.86 9.79
C SER A 27 -15.08 -13.21 9.26
N GLU A 28 -16.13 -12.78 9.94
CA GLU A 28 -17.52 -13.01 9.51
C GLU A 28 -17.85 -12.17 8.28
N ARG A 29 -17.44 -10.91 8.26
CA ARG A 29 -17.61 -10.00 7.14
C ARG A 29 -16.92 -10.50 5.89
N ILE A 30 -15.67 -10.98 6.03
CA ILE A 30 -14.88 -11.55 4.94
C ILE A 30 -15.55 -12.82 4.39
N ALA A 31 -15.99 -13.72 5.25
CA ALA A 31 -16.66 -14.96 4.83
C ALA A 31 -17.95 -14.68 4.03
N ASP A 32 -18.77 -13.75 4.49
CA ASP A 32 -19.98 -13.33 3.78
C ASP A 32 -19.65 -12.69 2.42
N LEU A 33 -18.69 -11.75 2.38
CA LEU A 33 -18.26 -11.10 1.13
C LEU A 33 -17.74 -12.11 0.11
N LEU A 34 -16.82 -12.99 0.51
CA LEU A 34 -16.21 -13.99 -0.37
C LEU A 34 -17.26 -14.97 -0.94
N SER A 35 -18.30 -15.29 -0.16
CA SER A 35 -19.39 -16.16 -0.63
C SER A 35 -20.23 -15.53 -1.75
N ARG A 36 -20.25 -14.21 -1.83
CA ARG A 36 -21.02 -13.43 -2.81
C ARG A 36 -20.22 -13.06 -4.06
N MET A 37 -18.90 -13.10 -3.99
CA MET A 37 -18.01 -12.68 -5.08
C MET A 37 -17.92 -13.73 -6.17
N THR A 38 -17.96 -13.29 -7.43
CA THR A 38 -17.58 -14.11 -8.58
C THR A 38 -16.09 -14.35 -8.62
N LEU A 39 -15.62 -15.25 -9.48
CA LEU A 39 -14.18 -15.49 -9.67
C LEU A 39 -13.48 -14.24 -10.21
N GLU A 40 -14.10 -13.56 -11.16
CA GLU A 40 -13.59 -12.33 -11.78
C GLU A 40 -13.45 -11.22 -10.73
N GLU A 41 -14.43 -11.04 -9.86
CA GLU A 41 -14.37 -10.07 -8.76
C GLU A 41 -13.24 -10.42 -7.75
N LYS A 42 -13.04 -11.70 -7.45
CA LYS A 42 -11.95 -12.14 -6.58
C LYS A 42 -10.58 -11.87 -7.20
N VAL A 43 -10.41 -12.17 -8.49
CA VAL A 43 -9.17 -11.89 -9.22
C VAL A 43 -8.93 -10.39 -9.30
N GLY A 44 -9.96 -9.61 -9.61
CA GLY A 44 -9.88 -8.14 -9.67
C GLY A 44 -9.40 -7.53 -8.37
N GLN A 45 -9.88 -8.01 -7.21
CA GLN A 45 -9.45 -7.51 -5.91
C GLN A 45 -7.95 -7.70 -5.61
N MET A 46 -7.29 -8.62 -6.29
CA MET A 46 -5.83 -8.84 -6.18
C MET A 46 -5.02 -7.93 -7.11
N MET A 47 -5.68 -7.15 -7.98
CA MET A 47 -4.98 -6.27 -8.93
C MET A 47 -4.88 -4.85 -8.40
N GLN A 48 -3.72 -4.23 -8.64
CA GLN A 48 -3.48 -2.80 -8.52
C GLN A 48 -3.09 -2.26 -9.89
N LEU A 49 -3.80 -1.25 -10.38
CA LEU A 49 -3.56 -0.67 -11.69
C LEU A 49 -3.37 0.85 -11.61
N ASP A 50 -2.58 1.37 -12.54
CA ASP A 50 -2.31 2.80 -12.68
C ASP A 50 -3.58 3.52 -13.20
N ALA A 51 -3.99 4.57 -12.51
CA ALA A 51 -5.17 5.36 -12.88
C ALA A 51 -4.85 6.49 -13.88
N ARG A 52 -3.58 6.79 -14.14
CA ARG A 52 -3.18 7.88 -15.06
C ARG A 52 -3.63 7.58 -16.48
N GLY A 53 -4.43 8.52 -17.04
CA GLY A 53 -4.96 8.40 -18.41
C GLY A 53 -5.88 7.19 -18.62
N GLY A 54 -6.30 6.53 -17.53
CA GLY A 54 -7.20 5.40 -17.56
C GLY A 54 -8.67 5.80 -17.47
N ASP A 55 -9.54 4.93 -17.99
CA ASP A 55 -10.96 4.98 -17.75
C ASP A 55 -11.26 4.33 -16.39
N LEU A 56 -11.74 5.12 -15.42
CA LEU A 56 -12.08 4.63 -14.09
C LEU A 56 -13.18 3.55 -14.13
N ASP A 57 -14.14 3.66 -15.03
CA ASP A 57 -15.18 2.66 -15.20
C ASP A 57 -14.58 1.33 -15.71
N GLU A 58 -13.63 1.39 -16.64
CA GLU A 58 -12.93 0.19 -17.11
C GLU A 58 -12.15 -0.49 -15.97
N LEU A 59 -11.43 0.29 -15.16
CA LEU A 59 -10.65 -0.26 -14.04
C LEU A 59 -11.55 -0.83 -12.94
N ILE A 60 -12.53 -0.05 -12.50
CA ILE A 60 -13.30 -0.34 -11.29
C ILE A 60 -14.46 -1.28 -11.57
N VAL A 61 -15.21 -1.01 -12.65
CA VAL A 61 -16.45 -1.75 -12.95
C VAL A 61 -16.17 -3.02 -13.75
N ASN A 62 -15.35 -2.91 -14.81
CA ASN A 62 -15.11 -4.04 -15.71
C ASN A 62 -14.00 -4.98 -15.22
N LYS A 63 -12.89 -4.42 -14.71
CA LYS A 63 -11.78 -5.23 -14.18
C LYS A 63 -11.88 -5.54 -12.69
N HIS A 64 -12.80 -4.92 -11.98
CA HIS A 64 -13.04 -5.14 -10.55
C HIS A 64 -11.82 -4.94 -9.66
N VAL A 65 -10.91 -4.01 -10.02
CA VAL A 65 -9.65 -3.80 -9.30
C VAL A 65 -9.87 -3.51 -7.81
N GLY A 66 -9.03 -4.10 -6.96
CA GLY A 66 -9.04 -3.81 -5.52
C GLY A 66 -8.24 -2.58 -5.14
N SER A 67 -7.33 -2.15 -6.01
CA SER A 67 -6.42 -1.03 -5.76
C SER A 67 -6.12 -0.24 -7.02
N ILE A 68 -5.94 1.07 -6.84
CA ILE A 68 -5.43 1.98 -7.88
C ILE A 68 -4.29 2.81 -7.31
N LEU A 69 -3.43 3.32 -8.21
CA LEU A 69 -2.32 4.22 -7.86
C LEU A 69 -2.26 5.40 -8.83
N HIS A 70 -1.51 6.45 -8.46
CA HIS A 70 -1.31 7.68 -9.22
C HIS A 70 -2.63 8.37 -9.61
N THR A 71 -3.53 8.48 -8.65
CA THR A 71 -4.85 9.07 -8.87
C THR A 71 -4.77 10.59 -8.71
N SER A 72 -5.26 11.34 -9.70
CA SER A 72 -5.31 12.81 -9.62
C SER A 72 -6.30 13.30 -8.56
N PRO A 73 -6.16 14.58 -8.09
CA PRO A 73 -7.13 15.17 -7.18
C PRO A 73 -8.57 15.14 -7.71
N GLU A 74 -8.75 15.27 -9.03
CA GLU A 74 -10.04 15.23 -9.68
C GLU A 74 -10.62 13.83 -9.78
N ASP A 75 -9.77 12.81 -9.94
CA ASP A 75 -10.19 11.44 -10.11
C ASP A 75 -10.45 10.69 -8.79
N LEU A 76 -9.85 11.12 -7.69
CA LEU A 76 -10.05 10.48 -6.38
C LEU A 76 -11.53 10.42 -5.97
N PRO A 77 -12.28 11.54 -5.91
CA PRO A 77 -13.70 11.50 -5.54
C PRO A 77 -14.53 10.73 -6.57
N ARG A 78 -14.18 10.80 -7.86
CA ARG A 78 -14.85 10.05 -8.93
C ARG A 78 -14.66 8.54 -8.78
N ALA A 79 -13.47 8.09 -8.38
CA ALA A 79 -13.20 6.68 -8.13
C ALA A 79 -14.07 6.15 -6.98
N VAL A 80 -14.17 6.90 -5.88
CA VAL A 80 -15.02 6.56 -4.74
C VAL A 80 -16.51 6.52 -5.14
N GLU A 81 -16.96 7.51 -5.91
CA GLU A 81 -18.33 7.55 -6.42
C GLU A 81 -18.62 6.34 -7.33
N THR A 82 -17.71 6.01 -8.24
CA THR A 82 -17.83 4.87 -9.16
C THR A 82 -17.99 3.56 -8.38
N VAL A 83 -17.18 3.32 -7.35
CA VAL A 83 -17.34 2.14 -6.48
C VAL A 83 -18.72 2.08 -5.87
N ASN A 84 -19.19 3.19 -5.30
CA ASN A 84 -20.45 3.22 -4.54
C ASN A 84 -21.71 3.12 -5.42
N THR A 85 -21.64 3.62 -6.66
CA THR A 85 -22.81 3.76 -7.53
C THR A 85 -22.86 2.79 -8.70
N LYS A 86 -21.71 2.26 -9.13
CA LYS A 86 -21.62 1.44 -10.36
C LYS A 86 -21.14 0.01 -10.12
N THR A 87 -20.66 -0.33 -8.92
CA THR A 87 -20.25 -1.71 -8.63
C THR A 87 -21.32 -2.47 -7.84
N ARG A 88 -21.38 -3.77 -8.07
CA ARG A 88 -22.40 -4.65 -7.44
C ARG A 88 -22.23 -4.79 -5.94
N LEU A 89 -20.99 -4.88 -5.46
CA LEU A 89 -20.67 -5.15 -4.05
C LEU A 89 -20.27 -3.91 -3.28
N GLY A 90 -19.86 -2.84 -3.96
CA GLY A 90 -19.40 -1.60 -3.31
C GLY A 90 -18.18 -1.81 -2.42
N ILE A 91 -17.22 -2.64 -2.85
CA ILE A 91 -15.99 -2.89 -2.10
C ILE A 91 -15.09 -1.64 -2.23
N PRO A 92 -14.71 -0.98 -1.13
CA PRO A 92 -13.84 0.19 -1.20
C PRO A 92 -12.49 -0.13 -1.82
N LEU A 93 -11.94 0.82 -2.61
CA LEU A 93 -10.60 0.71 -3.17
C LEU A 93 -9.53 0.92 -2.09
N VAL A 94 -8.42 0.19 -2.21
CA VAL A 94 -7.16 0.56 -1.57
C VAL A 94 -6.40 1.49 -2.51
N ILE A 95 -6.25 2.76 -2.13
CA ILE A 95 -5.63 3.76 -2.98
C ILE A 95 -4.24 4.09 -2.43
N GLY A 96 -3.23 3.92 -3.28
CA GLY A 96 -1.84 4.13 -2.92
C GLY A 96 -1.12 5.09 -3.84
N ASP A 97 0.01 5.64 -3.36
CA ASP A 97 0.90 6.48 -4.16
C ASP A 97 2.34 6.44 -3.62
N ASP A 98 3.30 6.94 -4.40
CA ASP A 98 4.70 7.07 -4.01
C ASP A 98 4.93 8.37 -3.21
N CYS A 99 4.74 8.33 -1.90
CA CYS A 99 4.95 9.46 -1.01
C CYS A 99 6.29 9.31 -0.25
N ILE A 100 7.39 9.07 -0.97
CA ILE A 100 8.69 8.68 -0.38
C ILE A 100 9.44 9.82 0.32
N HIS A 101 9.13 11.07 0.02
CA HIS A 101 9.68 12.26 0.68
C HIS A 101 8.65 13.41 0.71
N GLY A 102 7.49 13.15 1.27
CA GLY A 102 6.28 13.97 1.17
C GLY A 102 5.42 13.53 0.00
N TYR A 103 4.23 14.10 -0.12
CA TYR A 103 3.31 13.79 -1.22
C TYR A 103 3.65 14.62 -2.46
N SER A 104 4.80 14.32 -3.07
CA SER A 104 5.38 15.14 -4.16
C SER A 104 4.52 15.25 -5.42
N PHE A 105 3.58 14.34 -5.61
CA PHE A 105 2.64 14.35 -6.74
C PHE A 105 1.37 15.18 -6.47
N TRP A 106 1.17 15.66 -5.24
CA TRP A 106 0.00 16.43 -4.87
C TRP A 106 0.31 17.93 -4.82
N PRO A 107 -0.39 18.77 -5.60
CA PRO A 107 -0.14 20.23 -5.60
C PRO A 107 -0.33 20.84 -4.21
N GLY A 108 0.71 21.53 -3.74
CA GLY A 108 0.69 22.22 -2.45
C GLY A 108 1.08 21.38 -1.24
N ALA A 109 1.33 20.08 -1.40
CA ALA A 109 1.85 19.26 -0.32
C ALA A 109 3.31 19.59 0.01
N THR A 110 3.71 19.28 1.23
CA THR A 110 5.09 19.49 1.70
C THR A 110 6.06 18.49 1.04
N ILE A 111 7.16 19.01 0.52
CA ILE A 111 8.26 18.22 -0.04
C ILE A 111 9.40 18.19 0.96
N PHE A 112 9.79 16.99 1.38
CA PHE A 112 10.95 16.74 2.22
C PHE A 112 12.18 16.39 1.36
N PRO A 113 13.40 16.41 1.94
CA PRO A 113 14.57 15.86 1.26
C PRO A 113 14.35 14.41 0.83
N SER A 114 15.06 13.94 -0.20
CA SER A 114 15.07 12.51 -0.54
C SER A 114 15.46 11.65 0.66
N GLN A 115 15.18 10.36 0.63
CA GLN A 115 15.55 9.47 1.74
C GLN A 115 17.08 9.53 2.02
N LEU A 116 17.89 9.59 0.97
CA LEU A 116 19.34 9.75 1.11
C LEU A 116 19.70 11.07 1.81
N GLY A 117 19.01 12.16 1.46
CA GLY A 117 19.16 13.45 2.12
C GLY A 117 18.73 13.41 3.59
N MET A 118 17.64 12.75 3.90
CA MET A 118 17.18 12.54 5.28
C MET A 118 18.17 11.69 6.09
N ALA A 119 18.78 10.67 5.49
CA ALA A 119 19.79 9.82 6.13
C ALA A 119 21.02 10.60 6.59
N LEU A 120 21.41 11.64 5.87
CA LEU A 120 22.54 12.50 6.24
C LEU A 120 22.32 13.27 7.55
N SER A 121 21.09 13.41 8.00
CA SER A 121 20.78 14.03 9.29
C SER A 121 21.21 13.18 10.49
N TRP A 122 21.27 11.86 10.34
CA TRP A 122 21.47 10.90 11.44
C TRP A 122 20.45 11.07 12.57
N ASP A 123 19.27 11.63 12.24
CA ASP A 123 18.22 11.94 13.19
C ASP A 123 16.93 11.16 12.85
N PRO A 124 16.71 9.97 13.45
CA PRO A 124 15.48 9.21 13.25
C PRO A 124 14.22 9.97 13.67
N LYS A 125 14.29 10.89 14.64
CA LYS A 125 13.14 11.67 15.09
C LYS A 125 12.69 12.67 14.02
N ALA A 126 13.63 13.28 13.31
CA ALA A 126 13.31 14.14 12.17
C ALA A 126 12.65 13.35 11.04
N VAL A 127 13.12 12.12 10.78
CA VAL A 127 12.52 11.21 9.78
C VAL A 127 11.12 10.78 10.19
N GLU A 128 10.90 10.45 11.46
CA GLU A 128 9.56 10.12 12.00
C GLU A 128 8.60 11.31 11.84
N ALA A 129 9.05 12.52 12.16
CA ALA A 129 8.25 13.74 12.01
C ALA A 129 7.89 14.02 10.54
N ALA A 130 8.83 13.80 9.60
CA ALA A 130 8.56 13.91 8.17
C ALA A 130 7.54 12.87 7.70
N GLY A 131 7.67 11.62 8.17
CA GLY A 131 6.68 10.57 7.92
C GLY A 131 5.30 10.92 8.48
N ARG A 132 5.23 11.46 9.70
CA ARG A 132 3.97 11.88 10.32
C ARG A 132 3.27 13.00 9.52
N ALA A 133 4.01 14.06 9.17
CA ALA A 133 3.48 15.16 8.37
C ALA A 133 2.99 14.68 6.99
N THR A 134 3.77 13.79 6.35
CA THR A 134 3.35 13.16 5.08
C THR A 134 2.05 12.40 5.24
N ALA A 135 1.90 11.60 6.30
CA ALA A 135 0.68 10.82 6.53
C ALA A 135 -0.55 11.70 6.76
N GLU A 136 -0.41 12.79 7.52
CA GLU A 136 -1.50 13.75 7.75
C GLU A 136 -1.96 14.41 6.44
N GLU A 137 -1.03 14.82 5.59
CA GLU A 137 -1.35 15.39 4.28
C GLU A 137 -1.99 14.34 3.35
N VAL A 138 -1.40 13.16 3.23
CA VAL A 138 -1.87 12.09 2.34
C VAL A 138 -3.26 11.58 2.76
N SER A 139 -3.45 11.28 4.05
CA SER A 139 -4.74 10.78 4.54
C SER A 139 -5.89 11.76 4.31
N SER A 140 -5.62 13.07 4.35
CA SER A 140 -6.60 14.11 4.09
C SER A 140 -7.12 14.12 2.65
N THR A 141 -6.39 13.54 1.71
CA THR A 141 -6.78 13.45 0.29
C THR A 141 -7.65 12.23 -0.03
N GLY A 142 -7.71 11.24 0.86
CA GLY A 142 -8.38 9.97 0.62
C GLY A 142 -7.44 8.85 0.14
N VAL A 143 -6.15 9.13 -0.03
CA VAL A 143 -5.11 8.13 -0.21
C VAL A 143 -4.72 7.60 1.17
N HIS A 144 -4.52 6.29 1.30
CA HIS A 144 -4.29 5.67 2.61
C HIS A 144 -3.19 4.61 2.60
N TRP A 145 -2.41 4.55 1.53
CA TRP A 145 -1.27 3.65 1.38
C TRP A 145 -0.13 4.36 0.65
N THR A 146 1.09 4.32 1.22
CA THR A 146 2.27 4.82 0.52
C THR A 146 3.25 3.69 0.22
N PHE A 147 3.91 3.76 -0.96
CA PHE A 147 4.94 2.80 -1.36
C PHE A 147 6.31 3.23 -0.83
N SER A 148 6.43 3.35 0.48
CA SER A 148 7.59 3.83 1.24
C SER A 148 7.59 3.20 2.64
N PRO A 149 8.76 2.99 3.26
CA PRO A 149 10.12 3.40 2.86
C PRO A 149 10.84 2.44 1.91
N VAL A 150 11.88 2.97 1.22
CA VAL A 150 12.80 2.18 0.40
C VAL A 150 13.94 1.68 1.28
N LEU A 151 14.10 0.35 1.36
CA LEU A 151 15.10 -0.33 2.18
C LEU A 151 16.24 -0.93 1.36
N CYS A 152 16.32 -0.59 0.07
CA CYS A 152 17.41 -1.04 -0.79
C CYS A 152 18.75 -0.50 -0.30
N ILE A 153 19.80 -1.29 -0.46
CA ILE A 153 21.16 -0.94 -0.04
C ILE A 153 21.91 -0.36 -1.21
N ALA A 154 22.24 0.95 -1.16
CA ALA A 154 22.85 1.70 -2.25
C ALA A 154 24.37 1.50 -2.31
N ARG A 155 24.85 0.35 -2.76
CA ARG A 155 26.28 0.05 -2.88
C ARG A 155 26.83 0.36 -4.28
N ASP A 156 26.02 0.21 -5.32
CA ASP A 156 26.43 0.53 -6.69
C ASP A 156 25.83 1.88 -7.10
N THR A 157 26.69 2.90 -7.16
CA THR A 157 26.27 4.27 -7.49
C THR A 157 25.85 4.45 -8.97
N ARG A 158 25.98 3.42 -9.81
CA ARG A 158 25.43 3.41 -11.17
C ARG A 158 23.93 3.13 -11.19
N TRP A 159 23.39 2.55 -10.10
CA TRP A 159 21.95 2.30 -9.98
C TRP A 159 21.19 3.63 -9.89
N GLY A 160 20.16 3.80 -10.71
CA GLY A 160 19.47 5.08 -10.88
C GLY A 160 18.57 5.51 -9.72
N ARG A 161 18.40 4.66 -8.68
CA ARG A 161 17.48 4.90 -7.56
C ARG A 161 18.20 5.04 -6.20
N VAL A 162 19.48 5.38 -6.23
CA VAL A 162 20.29 5.55 -5.01
C VAL A 162 19.71 6.63 -4.08
N ASP A 163 19.20 7.72 -4.62
CA ASP A 163 18.62 8.83 -3.86
C ASP A 163 17.34 8.46 -3.11
N GLU A 164 16.63 7.42 -3.56
CA GLU A 164 15.45 6.92 -2.87
C GLU A 164 15.79 6.11 -1.60
N THR A 165 17.06 5.74 -1.40
CA THR A 165 17.51 4.89 -0.29
C THR A 165 18.03 5.70 0.89
N PHE A 166 18.13 5.07 2.06
CA PHE A 166 18.84 5.64 3.22
C PHE A 166 20.36 5.39 3.19
N GLY A 167 20.94 4.99 2.05
CA GLY A 167 22.35 4.74 1.87
C GLY A 167 22.73 3.26 1.81
N GLU A 168 23.95 2.93 2.24
CA GLU A 168 24.52 1.59 2.09
C GLU A 168 24.61 0.77 3.38
N ASP A 169 24.43 1.40 4.54
CA ASP A 169 24.55 0.73 5.83
C ASP A 169 23.20 0.13 6.26
N PRO A 170 23.11 -1.22 6.42
CA PRO A 170 21.86 -1.87 6.76
C PRO A 170 21.30 -1.49 8.14
N MET A 171 22.17 -1.12 9.09
CA MET A 171 21.72 -0.68 10.40
C MET A 171 21.08 0.71 10.32
N LEU A 172 21.74 1.65 9.65
CA LEU A 172 21.19 3.00 9.44
C LEU A 172 19.87 2.95 8.67
N ILE A 173 19.79 2.13 7.62
CA ILE A 173 18.56 1.90 6.86
C ILE A 173 17.46 1.41 7.81
N GLY A 174 17.74 0.43 8.64
CA GLY A 174 16.76 -0.11 9.60
C GLY A 174 16.27 0.95 10.60
N GLU A 175 17.16 1.78 11.15
CA GLU A 175 16.82 2.85 12.10
C GLU A 175 15.93 3.91 11.43
N MET A 176 16.33 4.42 10.27
CA MET A 176 15.60 5.48 9.57
C MET A 176 14.28 4.99 9.02
N ALA A 177 14.24 3.79 8.44
CA ALA A 177 13.01 3.20 7.93
C ALA A 177 12.01 2.88 9.05
N SER A 178 12.48 2.39 10.21
CA SER A 178 11.64 2.18 11.39
C SER A 178 10.98 3.49 11.85
N ALA A 179 11.74 4.56 11.92
CA ALA A 179 11.21 5.89 12.26
C ALA A 179 10.17 6.37 11.24
N MET A 180 10.44 6.18 9.96
CA MET A 180 9.51 6.57 8.90
C MET A 180 8.20 5.77 8.96
N VAL A 181 8.26 4.45 9.17
CA VAL A 181 7.06 3.61 9.35
C VAL A 181 6.23 4.07 10.54
N LYS A 182 6.88 4.37 11.69
CA LYS A 182 6.19 4.93 12.86
C LYS A 182 5.47 6.23 12.53
N GLY A 183 6.13 7.11 11.80
CA GLY A 183 5.53 8.36 11.32
C GLY A 183 4.31 8.10 10.44
N TYR A 184 4.43 7.30 9.41
CA TYR A 184 3.32 6.98 8.49
C TYR A 184 2.14 6.32 9.20
N GLN A 185 2.39 5.33 10.03
CA GLN A 185 1.35 4.53 10.67
C GLN A 185 0.87 5.08 12.02
N GLY A 186 1.37 6.27 12.43
CA GLY A 186 0.96 6.91 13.68
C GLY A 186 1.31 6.12 14.94
N GLY A 187 2.36 5.29 14.88
CA GLY A 187 2.80 4.43 15.97
C GLY A 187 1.99 3.15 16.17
N ALA A 188 1.01 2.86 15.30
CA ALA A 188 0.24 1.63 15.37
C ALA A 188 1.13 0.39 15.18
N GLN A 189 0.91 -0.62 15.99
CA GLN A 189 1.61 -1.90 15.97
C GLN A 189 0.89 -2.91 15.06
N ALA A 190 1.57 -4.03 14.77
CA ALA A 190 0.98 -5.11 13.98
C ALA A 190 -0.35 -5.59 14.57
N GLY A 191 -1.41 -5.62 13.75
CA GLY A 191 -2.75 -6.03 14.13
C GLY A 191 -3.62 -4.93 14.74
N GLU A 192 -3.08 -3.74 14.96
CA GLU A 192 -3.85 -2.59 15.42
C GLU A 192 -4.48 -1.84 14.25
N THR A 193 -5.60 -1.18 14.52
CA THR A 193 -6.23 -0.27 13.56
C THR A 193 -5.42 1.03 13.48
N LEU A 194 -5.12 1.48 12.27
CA LEU A 194 -4.44 2.74 12.06
C LEU A 194 -5.28 3.93 12.55
N PRO A 195 -4.67 4.96 13.15
CA PRO A 195 -5.31 6.25 13.36
C PRO A 195 -5.88 6.82 12.04
N LYS A 196 -6.91 7.66 12.13
CA LYS A 196 -7.59 8.21 10.93
C LYS A 196 -6.69 9.09 10.06
N ASP A 197 -5.69 9.70 10.66
CA ASP A 197 -4.69 10.57 10.03
C ASP A 197 -3.39 9.85 9.69
N ALA A 198 -3.39 8.52 9.78
CA ALA A 198 -2.27 7.66 9.41
C ALA A 198 -2.51 6.98 8.06
N ILE A 199 -1.43 6.48 7.47
CA ILE A 199 -1.44 5.73 6.22
C ILE A 199 -0.64 4.45 6.36
N LEU A 200 -0.96 3.42 5.57
CA LEU A 200 -0.17 2.20 5.48
C LEU A 200 1.19 2.47 4.86
N ALA A 201 2.25 1.97 5.50
CA ALA A 201 3.59 1.93 4.93
C ALA A 201 3.78 0.68 4.05
N CYS A 202 4.73 0.75 3.12
CA CYS A 202 5.14 -0.36 2.26
C CYS A 202 6.65 -0.41 2.17
N ALA A 203 7.27 -1.35 2.87
CA ALA A 203 8.71 -1.56 2.78
C ALA A 203 9.09 -2.15 1.43
N LYS A 204 10.03 -1.51 0.71
CA LYS A 204 10.41 -1.91 -0.65
C LYS A 204 11.93 -1.75 -0.89
N HIS A 205 12.50 -2.47 -1.81
CA HIS A 205 11.95 -3.56 -2.63
C HIS A 205 12.55 -4.87 -2.14
N PHE A 206 11.74 -5.78 -1.67
CA PHE A 206 12.18 -7.03 -1.03
C PHE A 206 12.65 -8.03 -2.09
N ALA A 207 13.88 -8.52 -2.03
CA ALA A 207 15.07 -8.02 -1.33
C ALA A 207 16.29 -8.25 -2.23
N GLY A 208 17.27 -7.34 -2.19
CA GLY A 208 18.45 -7.42 -3.05
C GLY A 208 18.38 -6.57 -4.33
N TYR A 209 17.33 -5.79 -4.51
CA TYR A 209 17.01 -5.08 -5.74
C TYR A 209 18.10 -4.10 -6.21
N SER A 210 18.80 -3.44 -5.32
CA SER A 210 19.88 -2.51 -5.63
C SER A 210 21.21 -3.17 -5.99
N GLU A 211 21.33 -4.48 -5.84
CA GLU A 211 22.55 -5.26 -6.14
C GLU A 211 22.50 -5.88 -7.55
N THR A 212 21.68 -5.34 -8.41
CA THR A 212 21.52 -5.77 -9.80
C THR A 212 22.78 -5.52 -10.62
N GLN A 213 23.06 -6.41 -11.56
CA GLN A 213 24.28 -6.38 -12.37
C GLN A 213 24.41 -5.08 -13.17
N GLY A 214 25.56 -4.43 -13.02
CA GLY A 214 25.88 -3.21 -13.76
C GLY A 214 25.03 -1.99 -13.42
N GLY A 215 24.34 -1.99 -12.26
CA GLY A 215 23.47 -0.91 -11.85
C GLY A 215 22.16 -0.82 -12.64
N ARG A 216 21.79 -1.86 -13.39
CA ARG A 216 20.52 -1.90 -14.11
C ARG A 216 19.34 -1.92 -13.13
N ASP A 217 18.21 -1.39 -13.56
CA ASP A 217 17.04 -1.37 -12.69
C ASP A 217 16.47 -2.78 -12.48
N ALA A 218 16.10 -3.47 -13.54
CA ALA A 218 15.56 -4.84 -13.47
C ALA A 218 16.54 -5.82 -14.10
N SER A 219 17.24 -6.61 -13.29
CA SER A 219 18.17 -7.64 -13.77
C SER A 219 18.53 -8.64 -12.68
N GLU A 220 19.40 -9.59 -12.99
CA GLU A 220 19.99 -10.50 -12.01
C GLU A 220 20.71 -9.75 -10.91
N ALA A 221 20.45 -10.13 -9.65
CA ALA A 221 21.23 -9.73 -8.49
C ALA A 221 22.20 -10.86 -8.11
N ASP A 222 23.50 -10.58 -8.17
CA ASP A 222 24.55 -11.55 -7.80
C ASP A 222 24.77 -11.52 -6.29
N LEU A 223 23.94 -12.26 -5.58
CA LEU A 223 23.91 -12.32 -4.13
C LEU A 223 24.08 -13.74 -3.62
N SER A 224 25.17 -13.97 -2.88
CA SER A 224 25.26 -15.22 -2.09
C SER A 224 24.20 -15.21 -0.99
N HIS A 225 23.73 -16.39 -0.60
CA HIS A 225 22.79 -16.57 0.50
C HIS A 225 23.27 -15.91 1.81
N ARG A 226 24.55 -16.02 2.15
CA ARG A 226 25.14 -15.32 3.30
C ARG A 226 24.99 -13.82 3.20
N LYS A 227 25.27 -13.22 2.03
CA LYS A 227 25.19 -11.79 1.82
C LYS A 227 23.76 -11.30 1.92
N LEU A 228 22.82 -12.05 1.35
CA LEU A 228 21.39 -11.78 1.46
C LEU A 228 20.96 -11.72 2.93
N GLU A 229 21.29 -12.76 3.71
CA GLU A 229 20.91 -12.84 5.12
C GLU A 229 21.58 -11.82 6.03
N SER A 230 22.85 -11.48 5.78
CA SER A 230 23.61 -10.60 6.66
C SER A 230 23.46 -9.11 6.34
N TRP A 231 23.03 -8.76 5.12
CA TRP A 231 22.96 -7.36 4.68
C TRP A 231 21.55 -6.93 4.23
N PHE A 232 20.91 -7.71 3.38
CA PHE A 232 19.70 -7.27 2.69
C PHE A 232 18.42 -7.60 3.47
N LEU A 233 18.37 -8.69 4.21
CA LEU A 233 17.20 -9.08 4.99
C LEU A 233 17.06 -8.35 6.34
N PRO A 234 18.13 -8.01 7.08
CA PRO A 234 17.98 -7.42 8.41
C PRO A 234 17.13 -6.13 8.47
N PRO A 235 17.24 -5.16 7.54
CA PRO A 235 16.34 -4.02 7.53
C PRO A 235 14.87 -4.41 7.40
N PHE A 236 14.55 -5.37 6.54
CA PHE A 236 13.17 -5.84 6.35
C PHE A 236 12.65 -6.58 7.59
N GLU A 237 13.46 -7.42 8.21
CA GLU A 237 13.10 -8.09 9.47
C GLU A 237 12.78 -7.05 10.57
N ARG A 238 13.59 -6.01 10.69
CA ARG A 238 13.34 -4.94 11.63
C ARG A 238 12.01 -4.26 11.39
N ILE A 239 11.73 -3.88 10.15
CA ILE A 239 10.50 -3.18 9.78
C ILE A 239 9.28 -4.07 9.97
N ALA A 240 9.39 -5.36 9.72
CA ALA A 240 8.32 -6.32 10.00
C ALA A 240 7.99 -6.36 11.50
N LYS A 241 9.02 -6.33 12.37
CA LYS A 241 8.83 -6.27 13.84
C LYS A 241 8.24 -4.94 14.31
N GLU A 242 8.47 -3.84 13.60
CA GLU A 242 7.82 -2.54 13.86
C GLU A 242 6.35 -2.51 13.42
N GLY A 243 5.86 -3.53 12.73
CA GLY A 243 4.47 -3.59 12.29
C GLY A 243 4.19 -2.92 10.94
N CYS A 244 5.18 -2.81 10.06
CA CYS A 244 4.97 -2.33 8.70
C CYS A 244 3.86 -3.14 8.00
N GLY A 245 2.84 -2.46 7.49
CA GLY A 245 1.62 -3.11 7.02
C GLY A 245 1.76 -3.88 5.71
N THR A 246 2.68 -3.47 4.83
CA THR A 246 2.83 -4.08 3.49
C THR A 246 4.28 -4.11 3.05
N PHE A 247 4.58 -4.99 2.08
CA PHE A 247 5.89 -5.15 1.46
C PHE A 247 5.72 -5.22 -0.05
N MET A 248 6.65 -4.62 -0.80
CA MET A 248 6.71 -4.69 -2.26
C MET A 248 7.94 -5.47 -2.69
N LEU A 249 7.75 -6.45 -3.57
CA LEU A 249 8.86 -7.22 -4.15
C LEU A 249 9.64 -6.37 -5.14
N GLY A 250 10.93 -6.68 -5.29
CA GLY A 250 11.77 -6.06 -6.31
C GLY A 250 11.64 -6.77 -7.67
N TYR A 251 12.15 -6.10 -8.70
CA TYR A 251 12.17 -6.63 -10.08
C TYR A 251 13.53 -7.25 -10.42
N GLU A 252 13.97 -8.23 -9.64
CA GLU A 252 15.22 -8.93 -9.85
C GLU A 252 15.02 -10.45 -9.83
N SER A 253 16.00 -11.15 -10.36
CA SER A 253 16.24 -12.56 -10.05
C SER A 253 17.45 -12.70 -9.15
N ILE A 254 17.46 -13.69 -8.28
CA ILE A 254 18.60 -14.04 -7.42
C ILE A 254 19.03 -15.46 -7.75
N GLU A 255 20.30 -15.63 -8.12
CA GLU A 255 20.86 -16.94 -8.55
C GLU A 255 20.00 -17.60 -9.65
N GLY A 256 19.50 -16.80 -10.60
CA GLY A 256 18.67 -17.28 -11.71
C GLY A 256 17.20 -17.57 -11.36
N VAL A 257 16.77 -17.29 -10.14
CA VAL A 257 15.38 -17.47 -9.69
C VAL A 257 14.69 -16.11 -9.63
N PRO A 258 13.63 -15.90 -10.42
CA PRO A 258 12.84 -14.65 -10.38
C PRO A 258 12.11 -14.45 -9.06
#